data_698c06ab120720c03556912d0a4c71c3
#
_entry.id   698c06ab120720c03556912d0a4c71c3
#
_cell.length_a   1.000
_cell.length_b   1.000
_cell.length_c   1.000
_cell.angle_alpha   90.00
_cell.angle_beta   90.00
_cell.angle_gamma   90.00
#
_symmetry.space_group_name_H-M   'P 1'
#
loop_
_entity.id
_entity.type
_entity.pdbx_description
1 polymer ?
#
loop_
_entity_poly.entity_id
_entity_poly.type
_entity_poly.pdbx_seq_one_letter_code
_entity_poly.pdbx_strand_id
1 'polypeptide(L)'
;MAFEIAYDGPVTVTFDTVAQGYSRDGCTVRIQPFWNDVKADYSGGEQGPPADTQFLGAIATVNCDLTKYELATVERLASTFDYGLTEGKVPLPGTLMRQEAKMKQLKLLGTKFTTTFETAFVRQATEFNAGVRAKFFRLSFECWMADYSATRILMTLVPTP
;
A
#
# COMPACT_ATOMS: atom_id res chain seq x y z
N MET A 1 14.33 -1.53 -10.89
CA MET A 1 13.85 -2.93 -10.82
C MET A 1 12.80 -2.97 -9.70
N ALA A 2 11.59 -3.45 -10.00
CA ALA A 2 10.55 -3.57 -8.97
C ALA A 2 10.71 -4.92 -8.27
N PHE A 3 10.75 -4.93 -6.95
CA PHE A 3 10.69 -6.16 -6.16
C PHE A 3 9.24 -6.53 -5.94
N GLU A 4 8.88 -7.74 -6.30
CA GLU A 4 7.57 -8.32 -6.05
C GLU A 4 7.72 -9.43 -5.01
N ILE A 5 7.02 -9.28 -3.89
CA ILE A 5 6.95 -10.31 -2.86
C ILE A 5 5.57 -10.94 -2.96
N ALA A 6 5.52 -12.19 -3.38
CA ALA A 6 4.30 -12.98 -3.37
C ALA A 6 4.16 -13.71 -2.02
N TYR A 7 3.02 -13.56 -1.38
CA TYR A 7 2.68 -14.31 -0.19
C TYR A 7 2.01 -15.61 -0.58
N ASP A 8 2.65 -16.72 -0.27
CA ASP A 8 2.06 -18.05 -0.43
C ASP A 8 1.10 -18.34 0.73
N GLY A 9 -0.15 -18.53 0.38
CA GLY A 9 -1.17 -18.92 1.33
C GLY A 9 -2.06 -17.77 1.81
N PRO A 10 -2.93 -18.08 2.76
CA PRO A 10 -3.93 -17.14 3.24
C PRO A 10 -3.29 -15.97 4.01
N VAL A 11 -3.81 -14.78 3.75
CA VAL A 11 -3.38 -13.54 4.42
C VAL A 11 -4.58 -12.82 5.00
N THR A 12 -4.48 -12.46 6.29
CA THR A 12 -5.43 -11.53 6.90
C THR A 12 -4.94 -10.10 6.73
N VAL A 13 -5.78 -9.26 6.19
CA VAL A 13 -5.50 -7.84 5.94
C VAL A 13 -6.12 -7.01 7.04
N THR A 14 -5.30 -6.22 7.72
CA THR A 14 -5.73 -5.28 8.77
C THR A 14 -5.31 -3.88 8.36
N PHE A 15 -6.23 -2.94 8.37
CA PHE A 15 -5.98 -1.53 8.06
C PHE A 15 -6.53 -0.65 9.19
N ASP A 16 -5.70 0.28 9.70
CA ASP A 16 -6.02 1.12 10.85
C ASP A 16 -6.54 0.30 12.06
N THR A 17 -5.82 -0.78 12.39
CA THR A 17 -6.16 -1.72 13.47
C THR A 17 -7.44 -2.56 13.28
N VAL A 18 -8.15 -2.37 12.17
CA VAL A 18 -9.39 -3.09 11.87
C VAL A 18 -9.14 -4.15 10.80
N ALA A 19 -9.55 -5.38 11.09
CA ALA A 19 -9.51 -6.46 10.13
C ALA A 19 -10.40 -6.13 8.93
N GLN A 20 -9.83 -6.11 7.75
CA GLN A 20 -10.54 -5.82 6.50
C GLN A 20 -11.09 -7.09 5.88
N GLY A 21 -10.43 -8.19 6.11
CA GLY A 21 -10.84 -9.45 5.58
C GLY A 21 -9.69 -10.41 5.37
N TYR A 22 -9.97 -11.43 4.60
CA TYR A 22 -9.11 -12.57 4.39
C TYR A 22 -8.92 -12.83 2.90
N SER A 23 -7.68 -12.89 2.45
CA SER A 23 -7.32 -13.28 1.10
C SER A 23 -6.85 -14.74 1.13
N ARG A 24 -7.52 -15.60 0.36
CA ARG A 24 -7.15 -17.01 0.23
C ARG A 24 -5.86 -17.19 -0.56
N ASP A 25 -5.71 -16.42 -1.62
CA ASP A 25 -4.61 -16.54 -2.57
C ASP A 25 -3.40 -15.65 -2.20
N GLY A 26 -3.50 -14.95 -1.05
CA GLY A 26 -2.46 -14.05 -0.57
C GLY A 26 -2.57 -12.64 -1.12
N CYS A 27 -1.55 -11.83 -0.82
CA CYS A 27 -1.41 -10.45 -1.29
C CYS A 27 -0.10 -10.29 -2.05
N THR A 28 -0.12 -9.47 -3.09
CA THR A 28 1.08 -9.13 -3.86
C THR A 28 1.61 -7.78 -3.40
N VAL A 29 2.89 -7.73 -3.04
CA VAL A 29 3.60 -6.51 -2.67
C VAL A 29 4.59 -6.17 -3.76
N ARG A 30 4.45 -5.00 -4.38
CA ARG A 30 5.35 -4.47 -5.40
C ARG A 30 6.03 -3.22 -4.87
N ILE A 31 7.37 -3.23 -4.82
CA ILE A 31 8.17 -2.08 -4.38
C ILE A 31 8.78 -1.42 -5.62
N GLN A 32 8.55 -0.12 -5.75
CA GLN A 32 9.08 0.68 -6.84
C GLN A 32 10.03 1.74 -6.28
N PRO A 33 11.35 1.62 -6.54
CA PRO A 33 12.33 2.65 -6.22
C PRO A 33 12.27 3.79 -7.24
N PHE A 34 12.61 5.00 -6.80
CA PHE A 34 12.78 6.18 -7.65
C PHE A 34 14.25 6.63 -7.61
N TRP A 35 14.74 6.98 -8.78
CA TRP A 35 16.13 7.38 -8.99
C TRP A 35 16.21 8.69 -9.76
N ASN A 36 17.25 9.45 -9.50
CA ASN A 36 17.63 10.62 -10.27
C ASN A 36 19.05 10.42 -10.79
N ASP A 37 19.22 10.48 -12.09
CA ASP A 37 20.52 10.33 -12.74
C ASP A 37 21.27 11.65 -12.71
N VAL A 38 22.47 11.63 -12.13
CA VAL A 38 23.36 12.77 -12.08
C VAL A 38 24.22 12.76 -13.35
N LYS A 39 24.11 13.80 -14.16
CA LYS A 39 24.88 13.99 -15.37
C LYS A 39 26.11 14.83 -15.07
N ALA A 40 27.21 14.56 -15.77
CA ALA A 40 28.42 15.32 -15.66
C ALA A 40 29.08 15.50 -17.05
N ASP A 41 29.75 16.62 -17.26
CA ASP A 41 30.36 16.96 -18.54
C ASP A 41 31.38 15.92 -19.01
N TYR A 42 32.15 15.32 -18.08
CA TYR A 42 33.11 14.28 -18.40
C TYR A 42 32.46 12.95 -18.83
N SER A 43 31.20 12.75 -18.59
CA SER A 43 30.44 11.55 -19.03
C SER A 43 29.65 11.78 -20.33
N GLY A 44 29.83 12.90 -21.01
CA GLY A 44 29.15 13.24 -22.26
C GLY A 44 27.94 14.17 -22.05
N GLY A 45 27.84 14.82 -20.90
CA GLY A 45 26.76 15.75 -20.57
C GLY A 45 25.36 15.08 -20.55
N GLU A 46 24.36 15.77 -21.05
CA GLU A 46 22.99 15.26 -21.10
C GLU A 46 22.79 14.06 -22.02
N GLN A 47 23.63 13.91 -23.04
CA GLN A 47 23.53 12.81 -24.02
C GLN A 47 24.37 11.57 -23.66
N GLY A 48 25.24 11.70 -22.66
CA GLY A 48 26.08 10.61 -22.19
C GLY A 48 25.40 9.74 -21.11
N PRO A 49 26.06 8.65 -20.71
CA PRO A 49 25.61 7.87 -19.57
C PRO A 49 25.65 8.69 -18.28
N PRO A 50 24.83 8.37 -17.27
CA PRO A 50 24.90 9.06 -15.99
C PRO A 50 26.26 8.84 -15.33
N ALA A 51 26.80 9.88 -14.71
CA ALA A 51 28.02 9.80 -13.92
C ALA A 51 27.78 9.17 -12.57
N ASP A 52 26.56 9.33 -12.02
CA ASP A 52 26.11 8.77 -10.75
C ASP A 52 24.57 8.69 -10.74
N THR A 53 24.02 7.98 -9.77
CA THR A 53 22.58 7.81 -9.61
C THR A 53 22.18 8.04 -8.17
N GLN A 54 21.30 9.00 -7.95
CA GLN A 54 20.80 9.35 -6.62
C GLN A 54 19.47 8.63 -6.33
N PHE A 55 19.40 7.94 -5.21
CA PHE A 55 18.15 7.35 -4.73
C PHE A 55 17.23 8.43 -4.16
N LEU A 56 16.02 8.54 -4.68
CA LEU A 56 15.01 9.52 -4.25
C LEU A 56 14.01 8.97 -3.25
N GLY A 57 13.84 7.66 -3.19
CA GLY A 57 12.88 7.01 -2.31
C GLY A 57 12.22 5.80 -2.96
N ALA A 58 11.30 5.18 -2.25
CA ALA A 58 10.51 4.07 -2.77
C ALA A 58 9.05 4.15 -2.30
N ILE A 59 8.16 3.61 -3.10
CA ILE A 59 6.77 3.34 -2.72
C ILE A 59 6.49 1.85 -2.86
N ALA A 60 5.57 1.34 -2.05
CA ALA A 60 5.07 -0.01 -2.22
C ALA A 60 3.60 0.02 -2.63
N THR A 61 3.22 -0.85 -3.55
CA THR A 61 1.83 -1.12 -3.91
C THR A 61 1.47 -2.50 -3.42
N VAL A 62 0.38 -2.59 -2.66
CA VAL A 62 -0.10 -3.85 -2.08
C VAL A 62 -1.47 -4.16 -2.67
N ASN A 63 -1.56 -5.26 -3.40
CA ASN A 63 -2.80 -5.73 -4.00
C ASN A 63 -3.29 -6.97 -3.26
N CYS A 64 -4.52 -6.93 -2.77
CA CYS A 64 -5.16 -8.03 -2.06
C CYS A 64 -6.54 -8.29 -2.65
N ASP A 65 -6.80 -9.53 -3.02
CA ASP A 65 -8.12 -10.01 -3.42
C ASP A 65 -8.78 -10.72 -2.22
N LEU A 66 -9.69 -10.02 -1.53
CA LEU A 66 -10.35 -10.55 -0.35
C LEU A 66 -11.47 -11.51 -0.74
N THR A 67 -11.40 -12.73 -0.24
CA THR A 67 -12.43 -13.78 -0.45
C THR A 67 -13.47 -13.79 0.68
N LYS A 68 -13.09 -13.28 1.85
CA LYS A 68 -13.99 -13.02 2.96
C LYS A 68 -13.79 -11.60 3.43
N TYR A 69 -14.86 -10.84 3.51
CA TYR A 69 -14.88 -9.47 4.00
C TYR A 69 -16.22 -9.18 4.69
N GLU A 70 -16.19 -8.24 5.61
CA GLU A 70 -17.39 -7.79 6.30
C GLU A 70 -17.98 -6.56 5.60
N LEU A 71 -19.29 -6.33 5.78
CA LEU A 71 -19.97 -5.16 5.23
C LEU A 71 -19.30 -3.85 5.69
N ALA A 72 -18.89 -3.79 6.98
CA ALA A 72 -18.14 -2.67 7.53
C ALA A 72 -16.81 -2.40 6.81
N THR A 73 -16.19 -3.43 6.22
CA THR A 73 -14.99 -3.30 5.38
C THR A 73 -15.31 -2.56 4.08
N VAL A 74 -16.42 -2.92 3.44
CA VAL A 74 -16.88 -2.27 2.20
C VAL A 74 -17.24 -0.81 2.47
N GLU A 75 -17.93 -0.52 3.55
CA GLU A 75 -18.28 0.85 3.95
C GLU A 75 -17.03 1.71 4.20
N ARG A 76 -16.01 1.16 4.87
CA ARG A 76 -14.76 1.86 5.13
C ARG A 76 -13.92 2.10 3.89
N LEU A 77 -13.94 1.20 2.94
CA LEU A 77 -13.09 1.23 1.76
C LEU A 77 -13.77 1.93 0.58
N ALA A 78 -15.10 1.87 0.49
CA ALA A 78 -15.87 2.72 -0.42
C ALA A 78 -15.78 4.19 -0.02
N SER A 79 -15.62 4.47 1.28
CA SER A 79 -15.34 5.78 1.85
C SER A 79 -13.86 6.02 2.10
N THR A 80 -13.02 5.66 1.23
CA THR A 80 -11.55 5.48 1.27
C THR A 80 -10.77 6.34 2.27
N PHE A 81 -11.36 7.32 2.92
CA PHE A 81 -10.60 8.36 3.57
C PHE A 81 -11.24 8.94 4.83
N ASP A 82 -12.53 8.81 5.03
CA ASP A 82 -13.17 9.30 6.24
C ASP A 82 -14.01 8.20 6.88
N TYR A 83 -13.60 7.80 8.06
CA TYR A 83 -14.10 6.62 8.79
C TYR A 83 -15.46 6.87 9.47
N GLY A 84 -16.45 7.30 8.70
CA GLY A 84 -17.84 7.30 9.15
C GLY A 84 -18.44 5.90 9.05
N LEU A 85 -19.02 5.39 10.11
CA LEU A 85 -19.57 4.03 10.17
C LEU A 85 -20.83 3.82 9.30
N THR A 86 -21.46 4.87 8.81
CA THR A 86 -22.77 4.80 8.12
C THR A 86 -22.86 5.58 6.82
N GLU A 87 -21.87 6.40 6.52
CA GLU A 87 -21.87 7.24 5.32
C GLU A 87 -20.50 7.19 4.64
N GLY A 88 -20.48 6.94 3.34
CA GLY A 88 -19.27 7.04 2.52
C GLY A 88 -18.85 8.51 2.38
N LYS A 89 -17.93 8.99 3.20
CA LYS A 89 -17.37 10.34 3.12
C LYS A 89 -16.02 10.29 2.43
N VAL A 90 -15.80 11.23 1.53
CA VAL A 90 -14.49 11.48 0.91
C VAL A 90 -13.87 12.75 1.49
N PRO A 91 -12.53 12.86 1.55
CA PRO A 91 -11.87 14.07 1.99
C PRO A 91 -12.21 15.25 1.08
N LEU A 92 -12.13 16.45 1.63
CA LEU A 92 -12.27 17.67 0.84
C LEU A 92 -11.16 17.74 -0.23
N PRO A 93 -11.46 18.23 -1.43
CA PRO A 93 -10.43 18.49 -2.42
C PRO A 93 -9.32 19.38 -1.86
N GLY A 94 -8.06 18.97 -2.07
CA GLY A 94 -6.89 19.67 -1.53
C GLY A 94 -6.38 19.13 -0.20
N THR A 95 -7.04 18.15 0.42
CA THR A 95 -6.55 17.48 1.63
C THR A 95 -5.16 16.88 1.41
N LEU A 96 -4.21 17.23 2.28
CA LEU A 96 -2.88 16.65 2.29
C LEU A 96 -2.86 15.40 3.17
N MET A 97 -2.88 14.24 2.55
CA MET A 97 -3.11 12.94 3.19
C MET A 97 -2.19 12.65 4.38
N ARG A 98 -0.91 13.01 4.29
CA ARG A 98 0.06 12.80 5.37
C ARG A 98 -0.10 13.81 6.50
N GLN A 99 -0.27 15.08 6.17
CA GLN A 99 -0.39 16.15 7.17
C GLN A 99 -1.66 16.01 8.02
N GLU A 100 -2.74 15.56 7.42
CA GLU A 100 -4.02 15.35 8.10
C GLU A 100 -4.18 13.94 8.69
N ALA A 101 -3.08 13.18 8.79
CA ALA A 101 -3.04 11.83 9.34
C ALA A 101 -4.06 10.86 8.72
N LYS A 102 -4.36 11.04 7.43
CA LYS A 102 -5.27 10.17 6.67
C LYS A 102 -4.60 8.86 6.22
N MET A 103 -3.27 8.82 6.23
CA MET A 103 -2.52 7.60 5.96
C MET A 103 -2.43 6.77 7.25
N LYS A 104 -2.70 5.49 7.14
CA LYS A 104 -2.84 4.59 8.30
C LYS A 104 -1.96 3.35 8.15
N GLN A 105 -1.79 2.63 9.24
CA GLN A 105 -1.04 1.38 9.24
C GLN A 105 -1.79 0.29 8.47
N LEU A 106 -1.10 -0.39 7.57
CA LEU A 106 -1.53 -1.61 6.91
C LEU A 106 -0.70 -2.79 7.43
N LYS A 107 -1.37 -3.83 7.91
CA LYS A 107 -0.73 -5.05 8.38
C LYS A 107 -1.27 -6.25 7.61
N LEU A 108 -0.35 -7.04 7.07
CA LEU A 108 -0.61 -8.28 6.35
C LEU A 108 -0.12 -9.44 7.21
N LEU A 109 -1.04 -10.20 7.76
CA LEU A 109 -0.73 -11.38 8.56
C LEU A 109 -0.78 -12.62 7.68
N GLY A 110 0.35 -13.08 7.22
CA GLY A 110 0.52 -14.31 6.46
C GLY A 110 0.88 -15.50 7.33
N THR A 111 0.98 -16.68 6.71
CA THR A 111 1.36 -17.93 7.39
C THR A 111 2.82 -17.97 7.83
N LYS A 112 3.71 -17.33 7.09
CA LYS A 112 5.16 -17.34 7.38
C LYS A 112 5.66 -16.01 7.90
N PHE A 113 5.09 -14.92 7.42
CA PHE A 113 5.54 -13.56 7.73
C PHE A 113 4.37 -12.64 8.00
N THR A 114 4.60 -11.72 8.92
CA THR A 114 3.75 -10.55 9.11
C THR A 114 4.46 -9.34 8.51
N THR A 115 3.81 -8.65 7.57
CA THR A 115 4.33 -7.42 6.99
C THR A 115 3.51 -6.25 7.46
N THR A 116 4.19 -5.20 7.89
CA THR A 116 3.57 -3.97 8.38
C THR A 116 4.09 -2.78 7.58
N PHE A 117 3.17 -1.98 7.07
CA PHE A 117 3.43 -0.68 6.45
C PHE A 117 2.81 0.39 7.36
N GLU A 118 3.63 1.31 7.86
CA GLU A 118 3.15 2.34 8.80
C GLU A 118 2.31 3.43 8.12
N THR A 119 2.54 3.65 6.84
CA THR A 119 1.92 4.75 6.11
C THR A 119 1.32 4.23 4.80
N ALA A 120 0.07 3.83 4.84
CA ALA A 120 -0.66 3.28 3.71
C ALA A 120 -1.98 4.01 3.48
N PHE A 121 -2.44 4.04 2.25
CA PHE A 121 -3.77 4.53 1.87
C PHE A 121 -4.23 3.88 0.57
N VAL A 122 -5.53 3.91 0.31
CA VAL A 122 -6.09 3.39 -0.93
C VAL A 122 -6.10 4.52 -1.96
N ARG A 123 -5.27 4.40 -2.99
CA ARG A 123 -5.15 5.40 -4.06
C ARG A 123 -5.87 5.01 -5.34
N GLN A 124 -5.94 3.72 -5.62
CA GLN A 124 -6.57 3.21 -6.82
C GLN A 124 -8.07 3.02 -6.61
N ALA A 125 -8.81 3.01 -7.72
CA ALA A 125 -10.22 2.69 -7.68
C ALA A 125 -10.49 1.34 -7.00
N THR A 126 -11.45 1.33 -6.10
CA THR A 126 -11.89 0.13 -5.41
C THR A 126 -13.12 -0.41 -6.13
N GLU A 127 -13.06 -1.67 -6.53
CA GLU A 127 -14.19 -2.35 -7.16
C GLU A 127 -14.75 -3.40 -6.22
N PHE A 128 -16.06 -3.40 -6.03
CA PHE A 128 -16.77 -4.46 -5.35
C PHE A 128 -18.06 -4.82 -6.09
N ASN A 129 -18.43 -6.08 -6.04
CA ASN A 129 -19.67 -6.56 -6.63
C ASN A 129 -20.73 -6.67 -5.56
N ALA A 130 -21.72 -5.80 -5.61
CA ALA A 130 -22.91 -5.87 -4.76
C ALA A 130 -23.88 -6.90 -5.33
N GLY A 131 -23.90 -8.11 -4.78
CA GLY A 131 -24.80 -9.18 -5.21
C GLY A 131 -24.49 -10.55 -4.60
N VAL A 132 -25.41 -11.48 -4.79
CA VAL A 132 -25.37 -12.84 -4.19
C VAL A 132 -24.17 -13.67 -4.68
N ARG A 133 -23.49 -13.27 -5.78
CA ARG A 133 -22.35 -13.98 -6.37
C ARG A 133 -21.05 -13.19 -6.37
N ALA A 134 -20.88 -12.25 -5.43
CA ALA A 134 -19.59 -11.57 -5.26
C ALA A 134 -18.50 -12.59 -4.93
N LYS A 135 -17.51 -12.73 -5.83
CA LYS A 135 -16.46 -13.75 -5.69
C LYS A 135 -15.27 -13.23 -4.90
N PHE A 136 -14.96 -11.95 -5.00
CA PHE A 136 -13.84 -11.31 -4.29
C PHE A 136 -14.02 -9.79 -4.27
N PHE A 137 -13.29 -9.18 -3.35
CA PHE A 137 -13.19 -7.73 -3.21
C PHE A 137 -11.73 -7.32 -3.38
N ARG A 138 -11.43 -6.53 -4.40
CA ARG A 138 -10.07 -6.11 -4.70
C ARG A 138 -9.71 -4.84 -3.97
N LEU A 139 -8.62 -4.90 -3.21
CA LEU A 139 -8.01 -3.77 -2.53
C LEU A 139 -6.63 -3.48 -3.08
N SER A 140 -6.36 -2.22 -3.37
CA SER A 140 -5.03 -1.75 -3.76
C SER A 140 -4.61 -0.60 -2.86
N PHE A 141 -3.59 -0.86 -2.05
CA PHE A 141 -2.99 0.14 -1.16
C PHE A 141 -1.70 0.66 -1.77
N GLU A 142 -1.46 1.96 -1.62
CA GLU A 142 -0.17 2.57 -1.83
C GLU A 142 0.45 2.89 -0.47
N CYS A 143 1.69 2.45 -0.27
CA CYS A 143 2.41 2.58 0.99
C CYS A 143 3.66 3.42 0.79
N TRP A 144 3.85 4.40 1.66
CA TRP A 144 4.97 5.33 1.63
C TRP A 144 5.92 5.09 2.80
N MET A 145 7.12 5.63 2.72
CA MET A 145 8.04 5.61 3.85
C MET A 145 7.41 6.33 5.05
N ALA A 146 7.53 5.73 6.23
CA ALA A 146 6.93 6.24 7.45
C ALA A 146 7.43 7.64 7.81
N ASP A 147 8.75 7.84 7.70
CA ASP A 147 9.40 9.12 7.96
C ASP A 147 10.56 9.32 6.98
N TYR A 148 10.67 10.53 6.43
CA TYR A 148 11.79 10.92 5.57
C TYR A 148 13.04 11.35 6.34
N SER A 149 12.89 11.72 7.62
CA SER A 149 13.98 12.30 8.42
C SER A 149 14.77 11.28 9.22
N ALA A 150 14.15 10.31 9.85
CA ALA A 150 14.79 9.48 10.86
C ALA A 150 14.91 8.00 10.45
N THR A 151 13.80 7.29 10.30
CA THR A 151 13.82 5.83 10.16
C THR A 151 13.75 5.34 8.74
N ARG A 152 13.15 6.08 7.83
CA ARG A 152 13.00 5.74 6.40
C ARG A 152 12.49 4.32 6.12
N ILE A 153 11.72 3.78 7.05
CA ILE A 153 11.17 2.43 6.95
C ILE A 153 9.99 2.45 6.01
N LEU A 154 10.05 1.67 4.93
CA LEU A 154 8.92 1.44 4.04
C LEU A 154 8.01 0.36 4.59
N MET A 155 8.61 -0.74 5.02
CA MET A 155 7.90 -1.89 5.59
C MET A 155 8.74 -2.59 6.65
N THR A 156 8.06 -3.25 7.58
CA THR A 156 8.67 -4.16 8.55
C THR A 156 8.19 -5.59 8.27
N LEU A 157 9.11 -6.53 8.20
CA LEU A 157 8.84 -7.93 7.96
C LEU A 157 9.26 -8.74 9.19
N VAL A 158 8.31 -9.42 9.82
CA VAL A 158 8.55 -10.23 11.00
C VAL A 158 8.07 -11.66 10.76
N PRO A 159 8.86 -12.69 11.07
CA PRO A 159 8.37 -14.07 11.01
C PRO A 159 7.13 -14.24 11.86
N THR A 160 6.13 -14.93 11.32
CA THR A 160 4.94 -15.31 12.10
C THR A 160 5.32 -16.49 13.00
N PRO A 161 5.07 -16.43 14.31
CA PRO A 161 5.39 -17.51 15.23
C PRO A 161 4.62 -18.80 14.95
#